data_c81f7817b8ded824c338cac984b1c9b6
#
_entry.id   c81f7817b8ded824c338cac984b1c9b6
#
_cell.length_a   1.000
_cell.length_b   1.000
_cell.length_c   1.000
_cell.angle_alpha   90.00
_cell.angle_beta   90.00
_cell.angle_gamma   90.00
#
_symmetry.space_group_name_H-M   'P 1'
#
loop_
_entity.id
_entity.type
_entity.pdbx_description
1 polymer ?
#
loop_
_entity_poly.entity_id
_entity_poly.type
_entity_poly.pdbx_seq_one_letter_code
_entity_poly.pdbx_strand_id
1 'polypeptide(L)'
;MSIRELLALQEDMQRANREKVEQWIREGRTDVSPEEAAPILGSKNPYALNIGAKKHPQPGMYWHGRNLRISVRYLLNTLEARV
;
A
#
# COMPACT_ATOMS: atom_id res chain seq x y z
N MET A 1 -1.74 -26.33 4.89
CA MET A 1 -2.12 -25.57 3.69
C MET A 1 -1.15 -25.89 2.57
N SER A 2 -1.66 -26.20 1.39
CA SER A 2 -0.80 -26.53 0.24
C SER A 2 -0.21 -25.27 -0.39
N ILE A 3 0.85 -25.44 -1.18
CA ILE A 3 1.47 -24.34 -1.94
C ILE A 3 0.46 -23.69 -2.88
N ARG A 4 -0.40 -24.50 -3.52
CA ARG A 4 -1.44 -23.98 -4.42
C ARG A 4 -2.44 -23.11 -3.68
N GLU A 5 -2.84 -23.50 -2.47
CA GLU A 5 -3.77 -22.70 -1.64
C GLU A 5 -3.14 -21.39 -1.22
N LEU A 6 -1.85 -21.41 -0.85
CA LEU A 6 -1.13 -20.19 -0.51
C LEU A 6 -1.02 -19.24 -1.69
N LEU A 7 -0.70 -19.76 -2.89
CA LEU A 7 -0.60 -18.96 -4.10
C LEU A 7 -1.96 -18.35 -4.46
N ALA A 8 -3.04 -19.13 -4.35
CA ALA A 8 -4.39 -18.63 -4.62
C ALA A 8 -4.77 -17.51 -3.67
N LEU A 9 -4.44 -17.64 -2.37
CA LEU A 9 -4.69 -16.59 -1.39
C LEU A 9 -3.91 -15.32 -1.71
N GLN A 10 -2.65 -15.44 -2.12
CA GLN A 10 -1.84 -14.30 -2.50
C GLN A 10 -2.42 -13.57 -3.71
N GLU A 11 -2.85 -14.33 -4.73
CA GLU A 11 -3.47 -13.76 -5.92
C GLU A 11 -4.76 -13.02 -5.57
N ASP A 12 -5.60 -13.60 -4.71
CA ASP A 12 -6.83 -12.96 -4.26
C ASP A 12 -6.55 -11.67 -3.49
N MET A 13 -5.55 -11.68 -2.61
CA MET A 13 -5.15 -10.49 -1.85
C MET A 13 -4.61 -9.40 -2.76
N GLN A 14 -3.79 -9.76 -3.76
CA GLN A 14 -3.26 -8.79 -4.72
C GLN A 14 -4.37 -8.17 -5.54
N ARG A 15 -5.36 -8.98 -5.96
CA ARG A 15 -6.51 -8.48 -6.70
C ARG A 15 -7.33 -7.52 -5.86
N ALA A 16 -7.62 -7.88 -4.61
CA ALA A 16 -8.37 -7.03 -3.70
C ALA A 16 -7.65 -5.72 -3.44
N ASN A 17 -6.34 -5.76 -3.26
CA ASN A 17 -5.53 -4.56 -3.05
C ASN A 17 -5.55 -3.66 -4.29
N ARG A 18 -5.43 -4.23 -5.48
CA ARG A 18 -5.50 -3.47 -6.72
C ARG A 18 -6.87 -2.80 -6.90
N GLU A 19 -7.94 -3.54 -6.65
CA GLU A 19 -9.29 -2.99 -6.72
C GLU A 19 -9.47 -1.81 -5.76
N LYS A 20 -8.91 -1.92 -4.56
CA LYS A 20 -8.97 -0.86 -3.56
C LYS A 20 -8.26 0.40 -4.05
N VAL A 21 -7.05 0.25 -4.59
CA VAL A 21 -6.28 1.38 -5.12
C VAL A 21 -7.00 2.01 -6.32
N GLU A 22 -7.52 1.20 -7.22
CA GLU A 22 -8.28 1.70 -8.37
C GLU A 22 -9.53 2.47 -7.94
N GLN A 23 -10.20 2.00 -6.88
CA GLN A 23 -11.35 2.70 -6.32
C GLN A 23 -10.94 4.09 -5.83
N TRP A 24 -9.82 4.20 -5.11
CA TRP A 24 -9.32 5.50 -4.64
C TRP A 24 -9.03 6.44 -5.80
N ILE A 25 -8.45 5.92 -6.88
CA ILE A 25 -8.19 6.71 -8.08
C ILE A 25 -9.50 7.23 -8.68
N ARG A 26 -10.50 6.38 -8.79
CA ARG A 26 -11.83 6.78 -9.32
C ARG A 26 -12.49 7.82 -8.43
N GLU A 27 -12.25 7.77 -7.13
CA GLU A 27 -12.78 8.76 -6.18
C GLU A 27 -12.00 10.08 -6.19
N GLY A 28 -10.93 10.15 -6.97
CA GLY A 28 -10.10 11.35 -7.07
C GLY A 28 -9.11 11.50 -5.91
N ARG A 29 -8.86 10.47 -5.15
CA ARG A 29 -7.91 10.52 -4.05
C ARG A 29 -6.48 10.50 -4.59
N THR A 30 -5.63 11.37 -4.06
CA THR A 30 -4.22 11.45 -4.45
C THR A 30 -3.30 10.81 -3.44
N ASP A 31 -3.74 10.73 -2.17
CA ASP A 31 -2.95 10.12 -1.09
C ASP A 31 -3.86 9.43 -0.08
N VAL A 32 -3.26 8.59 0.74
CA VAL A 32 -3.96 7.83 1.77
C VAL A 32 -3.14 7.82 3.05
N SER A 33 -3.78 7.43 4.16
CA SER A 33 -3.13 7.31 5.46
C SER A 33 -2.28 6.03 5.53
N PRO A 34 -1.35 5.93 6.52
CA PRO A 34 -0.62 4.68 6.74
C PRO A 34 -1.54 3.50 7.05
N GLU A 35 -2.64 3.73 7.76
CA GLU A 35 -3.60 2.66 8.07
C GLU A 35 -4.23 2.09 6.81
N GLU A 36 -4.52 2.93 5.84
CA GLU A 36 -5.08 2.51 4.55
C GLU A 36 -4.03 1.84 3.68
N ALA A 37 -2.78 2.31 3.72
CA ALA A 37 -1.71 1.80 2.87
C ALA A 37 -1.06 0.52 3.39
N ALA A 38 -1.06 0.30 4.71
CA ALA A 38 -0.35 -0.83 5.31
C ALA A 38 -0.73 -2.19 4.71
N PRO A 39 -2.02 -2.54 4.55
CA PRO A 39 -2.39 -3.82 3.93
C PRO A 39 -1.89 -3.95 2.50
N ILE A 40 -1.86 -2.86 1.75
CA ILE A 40 -1.46 -2.86 0.34
C ILE A 40 0.04 -3.08 0.22
N LEU A 41 0.82 -2.47 1.13
CA LEU A 41 2.27 -2.62 1.14
C LEU A 41 2.75 -3.87 1.87
N GLY A 42 1.83 -4.66 2.42
CA GLY A 42 2.17 -5.86 3.17
C GLY A 42 2.80 -5.58 4.53
N SER A 43 2.57 -4.40 5.07
CA SER A 43 3.06 -4.02 6.39
C SER A 43 2.14 -4.56 7.48
N LYS A 44 2.72 -5.02 8.58
CA LYS A 44 1.95 -5.59 9.69
C LYS A 44 1.14 -4.54 10.45
N ASN A 45 1.63 -3.29 10.47
CA ASN A 45 0.92 -2.22 11.14
C ASN A 45 1.34 -0.85 10.58
N PRO A 46 0.49 0.19 10.76
CA PRO A 46 0.79 1.53 10.25
C PRO A 46 2.02 2.17 10.89
N TYR A 47 2.30 1.83 12.13
CA TYR A 47 3.45 2.39 12.85
C TYR A 47 4.77 2.01 12.19
N ALA A 48 4.86 0.79 11.67
CA ALA A 48 6.03 0.33 10.94
C ALA A 48 6.30 1.19 9.69
N LEU A 49 5.24 1.65 9.01
CA LEU A 49 5.38 2.55 7.87
C LEU A 49 5.95 3.90 8.29
N ASN A 50 5.50 4.44 9.42
CA ASN A 50 6.01 5.71 9.93
C ASN A 50 7.50 5.62 10.24
N ILE A 51 7.93 4.55 10.90
CA ILE A 51 9.34 4.34 11.23
C ILE A 51 10.16 4.18 9.96
N GLY A 52 9.68 3.36 9.02
CA GLY A 52 10.36 3.14 7.76
C GLY A 52 10.51 4.41 6.94
N ALA A 53 9.47 5.25 6.91
CA ALA A 53 9.51 6.52 6.17
C ALA A 53 10.51 7.51 6.78
N LYS A 54 10.71 7.47 8.09
CA LYS A 54 11.71 8.32 8.75
C LYS A 54 13.13 7.85 8.45
N LYS A 55 13.37 6.54 8.44
CA LYS A 55 14.69 5.97 8.22
C LYS A 55 15.08 5.93 6.74
N HIS A 56 14.11 5.62 5.89
CA HIS A 56 14.32 5.44 4.45
C HIS A 56 13.19 6.10 3.68
N PRO A 57 13.24 7.44 3.51
CA PRO A 57 12.20 8.15 2.77
C PRO A 57 12.04 7.61 1.35
N GLN A 58 10.78 7.39 0.94
CA GLN A 58 10.44 6.91 -0.39
C GLN A 58 9.81 8.03 -1.21
N PRO A 59 9.98 8.04 -2.56
CA PRO A 59 9.44 9.11 -3.38
C PRO A 59 7.92 9.30 -3.29
N GLY A 60 7.19 8.24 -2.96
CA GLY A 60 5.73 8.30 -2.85
C GLY A 60 5.21 8.57 -1.45
N MET A 61 6.10 8.83 -0.50
CA MET A 61 5.73 9.10 0.88
C MET A 61 6.17 10.49 1.28
N TYR A 62 5.28 11.25 1.92
CA TYR A 62 5.58 12.61 2.35
C TYR A 62 4.88 12.92 3.67
N TRP A 63 5.36 13.94 4.35
CA TRP A 63 4.83 14.34 5.65
C TRP A 63 3.97 15.57 5.50
N HIS A 64 2.76 15.51 6.05
CA HIS A 64 1.88 16.66 6.18
C HIS A 64 1.78 16.97 7.67
N GLY A 65 2.65 17.85 8.16
CA GLY A 65 2.80 18.05 9.59
C GLY A 65 3.39 16.82 10.25
N ARG A 66 2.67 16.23 11.20
CA ARG A 66 3.07 15.00 11.88
C ARG A 66 2.49 13.74 11.24
N ASN A 67 1.68 13.91 10.20
CA ASN A 67 0.98 12.81 9.56
C ASN A 67 1.70 12.39 8.30
N LEU A 68 2.03 11.10 8.22
CA LEU A 68 2.58 10.53 7.00
C LEU A 68 1.45 10.34 5.99
N ARG A 69 1.70 10.73 4.74
CA ARG A 69 0.77 10.50 3.62
C ARG A 69 1.48 9.67 2.55
N ILE A 70 0.75 8.78 1.95
CA ILE A 70 1.30 7.86 0.96
C ILE A 70 0.54 8.05 -0.35
N SER A 71 1.28 8.32 -1.43
CA SER A 71 0.68 8.55 -2.74
C SER A 71 -0.03 7.30 -3.25
N VAL A 72 -1.26 7.47 -3.73
CA VAL A 72 -2.02 6.39 -4.37
C VAL A 72 -1.26 5.87 -5.59
N ARG A 73 -0.62 6.76 -6.34
CA ARG A 73 0.19 6.37 -7.50
C ARG A 73 1.38 5.50 -7.11
N TYR A 74 2.01 5.80 -5.98
CA TYR A 74 3.09 4.98 -5.45
C TYR A 74 2.60 3.57 -5.13
N LEU A 75 1.41 3.45 -4.53
CA LEU A 75 0.80 2.16 -4.23
C LEU A 75 0.52 1.37 -5.50
N LEU A 76 -0.03 2.02 -6.51
CA LEU A 76 -0.31 1.37 -7.79
C LEU A 76 0.97 0.87 -8.44
N ASN A 77 2.01 1.69 -8.48
CA ASN A 77 3.30 1.31 -9.05
C ASN A 77 3.91 0.13 -8.28
N THR A 78 3.79 0.12 -6.97
CA THR A 78 4.29 -0.97 -6.13
C THR A 78 3.56 -2.28 -6.45
N LEU A 79 2.24 -2.24 -6.61
CA LEU A 79 1.46 -3.42 -6.98
C LEU A 79 1.83 -3.93 -8.36
N GLU A 80 2.01 -3.04 -9.33
CA GLU A 80 2.40 -3.42 -10.68
C GLU A 80 3.79 -4.04 -10.73
N ALA A 81 4.72 -3.56 -9.92
CA ALA A 81 6.08 -4.09 -9.87
C ALA A 81 6.16 -5.49 -9.29
N ARG A 82 5.11 -5.94 -8.58
CA ARG A 82 5.06 -7.27 -7.97
C ARG A 82 4.46 -8.35 -8.89
N VAL A 83 4.03 -7.97 -10.05
CA VAL A 83 3.40 -8.90 -11.01
C VAL A 83 4.45 -9.69 -11.78
#